data_668bcd723c0bea37f67f6ce72189e94f
#
_entry.id   668bcd723c0bea37f67f6ce72189e94f
#
_cell.length_a   1.000
_cell.length_b   1.000
_cell.length_c   1.000
_cell.angle_alpha   90.00
_cell.angle_beta   90.00
_cell.angle_gamma   90.00
#
_symmetry.space_group_name_H-M   'P 1'
#
loop_
_entity.id
_entity.type
_entity.pdbx_description
1 polymer ?
#
loop_
_entity_poly.entity_id
_entity_poly.type
_entity_poly.pdbx_seq_one_letter_code
_entity_poly.pdbx_strand_id
1 'polypeptide(L)'
;KPQSEFDFPVLGFVKEGGPAYAAGLRPGDKILAVDGKPVKHFLSGTDSVKWRIVRSEGEKIPFTISREGQEITLESGWTKPTISNWRRPALREIQVGPRIVPGIGFVVRGSLADKSGLKAGDLITDIDGTPIFNLNEIGPVIDSKRGQEITLGVERDGQPTTCKMTLPASTPDGAPVNFGIEWGRTTLAYPNPFHQVKDAATSIFRMVGALLSPASDVKAAHFSGPVGIMRLYYQIFESPDGWRIALAFSVLINVNLA
;
A
#
# COMPACT_ATOMS: atom_id res chain seq x y z
N LYS A 1 0.38 -18.52 -1.48
CA LYS A 1 0.77 -17.39 -0.62
C LYS A 1 -0.49 -16.63 -0.24
N PRO A 2 -0.69 -16.25 1.03
CA PRO A 2 -1.80 -15.38 1.39
C PRO A 2 -1.63 -14.06 0.63
N GLN A 3 -2.61 -13.68 -0.17
CA GLN A 3 -2.69 -12.34 -0.72
C GLN A 3 -3.32 -11.45 0.34
N SER A 4 -2.77 -10.26 0.54
CA SER A 4 -3.45 -9.26 1.36
C SER A 4 -4.73 -8.87 0.61
N GLU A 5 -5.86 -9.09 1.23
CA GLU A 5 -7.19 -8.74 0.71
C GLU A 5 -7.38 -7.23 0.50
N PHE A 6 -6.34 -6.45 0.76
CA PHE A 6 -6.34 -4.97 0.80
C PHE A 6 -5.50 -4.30 -0.29
N ASP A 7 -5.05 -5.04 -1.30
CA ASP A 7 -4.32 -4.44 -2.44
C ASP A 7 -5.31 -3.96 -3.52
N PHE A 8 -6.31 -3.17 -3.09
CA PHE A 8 -7.27 -2.58 -4.01
C PHE A 8 -6.62 -1.43 -4.80
N PRO A 9 -6.97 -1.25 -6.08
CA PRO A 9 -6.46 -0.17 -6.91
C PRO A 9 -7.14 1.17 -6.58
N VAL A 10 -7.13 1.56 -5.29
CA VAL A 10 -7.70 2.81 -4.78
C VAL A 10 -6.58 3.69 -4.26
N LEU A 11 -6.60 4.98 -4.62
CA LEU A 11 -5.65 5.96 -4.14
C LEU A 11 -5.92 6.28 -2.67
N GLY A 12 -4.91 6.09 -1.81
CA GLY A 12 -4.95 6.52 -0.42
C GLY A 12 -4.15 7.79 -0.18
N PHE A 13 -3.15 8.02 -1.03
CA PHE A 13 -2.28 9.19 -0.92
C PHE A 13 -1.98 9.74 -2.31
N VAL A 14 -2.06 11.07 -2.45
CA VAL A 14 -1.63 11.82 -3.64
C VAL A 14 -0.81 13.00 -3.15
N LYS A 15 0.48 13.06 -3.53
CA LYS A 15 1.37 14.13 -3.09
C LYS A 15 0.96 15.46 -3.69
N GLU A 16 0.72 16.47 -2.86
CA GLU A 16 0.44 17.83 -3.28
C GLU A 16 1.59 18.39 -4.13
N GLY A 17 1.24 19.07 -5.23
CA GLY A 17 2.22 19.57 -6.19
C GLY A 17 2.90 18.50 -7.05
N GLY A 18 2.59 17.22 -6.83
CA GLY A 18 3.08 16.11 -7.64
C GLY A 18 2.34 15.93 -8.97
N PRO A 19 2.89 15.11 -9.88
CA PRO A 19 2.30 14.90 -11.21
C PRO A 19 0.84 14.41 -11.18
N ALA A 20 0.53 13.47 -10.29
CA ALA A 20 -0.83 12.96 -10.12
C ALA A 20 -1.79 14.02 -9.60
N TYR A 21 -1.36 14.84 -8.63
CA TYR A 21 -2.16 15.93 -8.09
C TYR A 21 -2.46 16.98 -9.16
N ALA A 22 -1.46 17.37 -9.95
CA ALA A 22 -1.60 18.30 -11.07
C ALA A 22 -2.54 17.78 -12.17
N ALA A 23 -2.59 16.45 -12.36
CA ALA A 23 -3.51 15.80 -13.29
C ALA A 23 -4.96 15.74 -12.76
N GLY A 24 -5.21 16.10 -11.50
CA GLY A 24 -6.53 16.05 -10.89
C GLY A 24 -6.87 14.73 -10.19
N LEU A 25 -5.91 13.80 -10.05
CA LEU A 25 -6.08 12.61 -9.20
C LEU A 25 -6.21 13.01 -7.73
N ARG A 26 -7.04 12.31 -6.98
CA ARG A 26 -7.33 12.60 -5.56
C ARG A 26 -7.35 11.29 -4.75
N PRO A 27 -7.08 11.35 -3.43
CA PRO A 27 -7.35 10.24 -2.53
C PRO A 27 -8.81 9.80 -2.64
N GLY A 28 -9.05 8.49 -2.60
CA GLY A 28 -10.37 7.89 -2.81
C GLY A 28 -10.67 7.47 -4.24
N ASP A 29 -9.95 7.97 -5.26
CA ASP A 29 -10.12 7.53 -6.63
C ASP A 29 -9.84 6.04 -6.78
N LYS A 30 -10.76 5.29 -7.37
CA LYS A 30 -10.54 3.90 -7.77
C LYS A 30 -9.98 3.88 -9.18
N ILE A 31 -8.77 3.38 -9.35
CA ILE A 31 -8.15 3.23 -10.66
C ILE A 31 -8.75 2.02 -11.36
N LEU A 32 -9.32 2.22 -12.53
CA LEU A 32 -9.89 1.15 -13.36
C LEU A 32 -8.88 0.67 -14.40
N ALA A 33 -8.18 1.62 -15.05
CA ALA A 33 -7.15 1.32 -16.03
C ALA A 33 -6.01 2.34 -15.98
N VAL A 34 -4.82 1.90 -16.37
CA VAL A 34 -3.63 2.73 -16.59
C VAL A 34 -3.10 2.43 -17.98
N ASP A 35 -2.85 3.45 -18.78
CA ASP A 35 -2.40 3.33 -20.17
C ASP A 35 -3.32 2.40 -21.01
N GLY A 36 -4.63 2.56 -20.84
CA GLY A 36 -5.67 1.77 -21.49
C GLY A 36 -5.75 0.31 -21.04
N LYS A 37 -4.95 -0.12 -20.05
CA LYS A 37 -4.90 -1.50 -19.58
C LYS A 37 -5.53 -1.61 -18.20
N PRO A 38 -6.51 -2.53 -18.00
CA PRO A 38 -7.19 -2.67 -16.72
C PRO A 38 -6.22 -3.08 -15.62
N VAL A 39 -6.51 -2.62 -14.39
CA VAL A 39 -5.76 -2.95 -13.18
C VAL A 39 -6.67 -3.61 -12.15
N LYS A 40 -6.10 -4.53 -11.36
CA LYS A 40 -6.81 -5.24 -10.29
C LYS A 40 -6.23 -4.96 -8.91
N HIS A 41 -4.95 -4.63 -8.86
CA HIS A 41 -4.18 -4.43 -7.65
C HIS A 41 -3.46 -3.09 -7.70
N PHE A 42 -3.07 -2.57 -6.54
CA PHE A 42 -2.25 -1.36 -6.51
C PHE A 42 -0.75 -1.70 -6.60
N LEU A 43 -0.26 -2.64 -5.81
CA LEU A 43 1.16 -2.98 -5.68
C LEU A 43 1.54 -4.31 -6.32
N SER A 44 0.68 -5.31 -6.22
CA SER A 44 1.01 -6.70 -6.51
C SER A 44 0.73 -7.09 -7.96
N GLY A 45 1.68 -7.79 -8.56
CA GLY A 45 1.49 -8.40 -9.89
C GLY A 45 1.70 -7.44 -11.07
N THR A 46 1.58 -8.01 -12.27
CA THR A 46 1.78 -7.32 -13.55
C THR A 46 0.52 -6.57 -14.06
N ASP A 47 -0.58 -6.70 -13.35
CA ASP A 47 -1.83 -5.97 -13.55
C ASP A 47 -2.06 -4.94 -12.42
N SER A 48 -0.99 -4.53 -11.73
CA SER A 48 -1.03 -3.50 -10.70
C SER A 48 -0.86 -2.09 -11.27
N VAL A 49 -1.41 -1.11 -10.55
CA VAL A 49 -1.25 0.32 -10.85
C VAL A 49 0.24 0.66 -10.94
N LYS A 50 1.04 0.26 -9.94
CA LYS A 50 2.48 0.53 -9.89
C LYS A 50 3.22 -0.03 -11.10
N TRP A 51 2.96 -1.28 -11.47
CA TRP A 51 3.61 -1.90 -12.62
C TRP A 51 3.24 -1.21 -13.93
N ARG A 52 1.96 -0.84 -14.12
CA ARG A 52 1.50 -0.15 -15.32
C ARG A 52 2.15 1.22 -15.48
N ILE A 53 2.29 1.99 -14.39
CA ILE A 53 3.00 3.28 -14.39
C ILE A 53 4.46 3.10 -14.84
N VAL A 54 5.18 2.17 -14.23
CA VAL A 54 6.59 1.90 -14.55
C VAL A 54 6.77 1.48 -16.01
N ARG A 55 5.80 0.75 -16.56
CA ARG A 55 5.85 0.23 -17.92
C ARG A 55 5.25 1.14 -18.98
N SER A 56 4.58 2.20 -18.61
CA SER A 56 4.07 3.17 -19.57
C SER A 56 5.23 3.82 -20.35
N GLU A 57 5.06 4.03 -21.66
CA GLU A 57 6.10 4.49 -22.55
C GLU A 57 5.91 5.98 -22.96
N GLY A 58 4.72 6.55 -22.69
CA GLY A 58 4.37 7.92 -23.06
C GLY A 58 4.99 8.99 -22.15
N GLU A 59 4.96 10.24 -22.62
CA GLU A 59 5.28 11.43 -21.82
C GLU A 59 4.19 11.70 -20.77
N LYS A 60 2.95 11.32 -21.09
CA LYS A 60 1.81 11.34 -20.19
C LYS A 60 1.23 9.94 -20.05
N ILE A 61 0.68 9.64 -18.92
CA ILE A 61 0.07 8.36 -18.59
C ILE A 61 -1.42 8.59 -18.43
N PRO A 62 -2.27 8.01 -19.31
CA PRO A 62 -3.72 8.09 -19.17
C PRO A 62 -4.20 7.14 -18.06
N PHE A 63 -5.06 7.67 -17.20
CA PHE A 63 -5.72 6.97 -16.11
C PHE A 63 -7.23 7.00 -16.33
N THR A 64 -7.86 5.85 -16.33
CA THR A 64 -9.31 5.73 -16.19
C THR A 64 -9.61 5.45 -14.73
N ILE A 65 -10.37 6.32 -14.10
CA ILE A 65 -10.72 6.23 -12.67
C ILE A 65 -12.23 6.20 -12.49
N SER A 66 -12.69 5.70 -11.35
CA SER A 66 -14.04 5.89 -10.86
C SER A 66 -14.00 6.77 -9.61
N ARG A 67 -14.68 7.91 -9.66
CA ARG A 67 -14.87 8.84 -8.55
C ARG A 67 -16.37 9.01 -8.32
N GLU A 68 -16.84 8.70 -7.13
CA GLU A 68 -18.28 8.78 -6.77
C GLU A 68 -19.20 8.04 -7.77
N GLY A 69 -18.71 6.92 -8.32
CA GLY A 69 -19.44 6.12 -9.30
C GLY A 69 -19.36 6.63 -10.75
N GLN A 70 -18.76 7.78 -11.00
CA GLN A 70 -18.54 8.31 -12.34
C GLN A 70 -17.16 7.89 -12.87
N GLU A 71 -17.11 7.49 -14.13
CA GLU A 71 -15.88 7.17 -14.83
C GLU A 71 -15.28 8.44 -15.45
N ILE A 72 -14.02 8.72 -15.12
CA ILE A 72 -13.28 9.90 -15.54
C ILE A 72 -11.95 9.47 -16.13
N THR A 73 -11.56 10.07 -17.26
CA THR A 73 -10.22 9.89 -17.83
C THR A 73 -9.36 11.12 -17.56
N LEU A 74 -8.17 10.90 -16.99
CA LEU A 74 -7.20 11.93 -16.64
C LEU A 74 -5.83 11.56 -17.22
N GLU A 75 -5.02 12.54 -17.55
CA GLU A 75 -3.65 12.33 -18.03
C GLU A 75 -2.65 12.88 -17.01
N SER A 76 -1.83 12.01 -16.43
CA SER A 76 -0.78 12.38 -15.48
C SER A 76 0.58 12.44 -16.15
N GLY A 77 1.35 13.47 -15.86
CA GLY A 77 2.81 13.42 -16.03
C GLY A 77 3.43 12.41 -15.07
N TRP A 78 4.72 12.26 -15.15
CA TRP A 78 5.49 11.40 -14.24
C TRP A 78 6.81 12.07 -13.86
N THR A 79 7.44 11.57 -12.81
CA THR A 79 8.78 12.00 -12.38
C THR A 79 9.64 10.78 -12.11
N LYS A 80 10.95 10.99 -12.05
CA LYS A 80 11.90 9.99 -11.56
C LYS A 80 12.53 10.52 -10.28
N PRO A 81 12.47 9.78 -9.17
CA PRO A 81 13.12 10.21 -7.94
C PRO A 81 14.63 10.32 -8.15
N THR A 82 15.23 11.34 -7.55
CA THR A 82 16.67 11.47 -7.53
C THR A 82 17.25 10.43 -6.58
N ILE A 83 17.73 9.32 -7.15
CA ILE A 83 18.39 8.27 -6.38
C ILE A 83 19.89 8.56 -6.40
N SER A 84 20.48 8.77 -5.24
CA SER A 84 21.94 8.93 -5.09
C SER A 84 22.74 7.67 -5.44
N ASN A 85 22.07 6.58 -5.77
CA ASN A 85 22.68 5.29 -6.02
C ASN A 85 22.76 4.98 -7.52
N TRP A 86 23.95 5.13 -8.10
CA TRP A 86 24.27 4.91 -9.53
C TRP A 86 23.93 3.50 -10.08
N ARG A 87 23.61 2.54 -9.20
CA ARG A 87 23.44 1.13 -9.57
C ARG A 87 22.03 0.75 -10.03
N ARG A 88 21.01 1.57 -9.74
CA ARG A 88 19.62 1.31 -10.16
C ARG A 88 19.02 2.58 -10.73
N PRO A 89 18.73 2.61 -12.03
CA PRO A 89 18.00 3.73 -12.63
C PRO A 89 16.69 3.97 -11.89
N ALA A 90 16.31 5.21 -11.71
CA ALA A 90 15.03 5.56 -11.12
C ALA A 90 13.89 5.13 -12.06
N LEU A 91 12.87 4.51 -11.48
CA LEU A 91 11.65 4.15 -12.20
C LEU A 91 10.68 5.33 -12.21
N ARG A 92 9.80 5.37 -13.20
CA ARG A 92 8.71 6.36 -13.26
C ARG A 92 7.81 6.23 -12.07
N GLU A 93 7.41 7.36 -11.51
CA GLU A 93 6.41 7.46 -10.46
C GLU A 93 5.55 8.71 -10.65
N ILE A 94 4.32 8.65 -10.18
CA ILE A 94 3.38 9.77 -10.18
C ILE A 94 3.13 10.31 -8.77
N GLN A 95 3.89 9.82 -7.79
CA GLN A 95 3.85 10.21 -6.38
C GLN A 95 2.50 9.97 -5.71
N VAL A 96 1.99 8.75 -5.85
CA VAL A 96 0.77 8.25 -5.21
C VAL A 96 1.05 7.01 -4.37
N GLY A 97 0.17 6.76 -3.41
CA GLY A 97 0.18 5.54 -2.58
C GLY A 97 -1.18 4.85 -2.57
N PRO A 98 -1.20 3.54 -2.23
CA PRO A 98 -2.44 2.79 -2.09
C PRO A 98 -3.27 3.27 -0.90
N ARG A 99 -4.58 3.04 -0.97
CA ARG A 99 -5.43 3.11 0.21
C ARG A 99 -5.04 1.97 1.15
N ILE A 100 -4.61 2.33 2.35
CA ILE A 100 -4.34 1.37 3.44
C ILE A 100 -5.42 1.60 4.47
N VAL A 101 -6.46 0.77 4.44
CA VAL A 101 -7.56 0.89 5.41
C VAL A 101 -7.03 0.50 6.79
N PRO A 102 -7.14 1.40 7.78
CA PRO A 102 -6.69 1.11 9.13
C PRO A 102 -7.57 0.05 9.79
N GLY A 103 -7.12 -1.20 9.74
CA GLY A 103 -7.80 -2.31 10.41
C GLY A 103 -7.29 -2.51 11.83
N ILE A 104 -8.18 -2.83 12.74
CA ILE A 104 -7.87 -3.14 14.14
C ILE A 104 -7.59 -4.63 14.27
N GLY A 105 -6.33 -4.99 14.53
CA GLY A 105 -5.93 -6.38 14.75
C GLY A 105 -6.25 -6.86 16.17
N PHE A 106 -5.98 -6.01 17.16
CA PHE A 106 -6.23 -6.30 18.56
C PHE A 106 -6.55 -5.03 19.34
N VAL A 107 -7.41 -5.14 20.35
CA VAL A 107 -7.76 -4.06 21.28
C VAL A 107 -7.34 -4.46 22.70
N VAL A 108 -6.52 -3.63 23.32
CA VAL A 108 -6.06 -3.85 24.71
C VAL A 108 -7.22 -3.60 25.68
N ARG A 109 -7.52 -4.57 26.52
CA ARG A 109 -8.61 -4.48 27.50
C ARG A 109 -8.40 -3.31 28.47
N GLY A 110 -9.44 -2.51 28.69
CA GLY A 110 -9.41 -1.32 29.55
C GLY A 110 -8.80 -0.08 28.92
N SER A 111 -8.33 -0.15 27.66
CA SER A 111 -7.80 0.98 26.90
C SER A 111 -8.90 1.98 26.48
N LEU A 112 -8.49 3.08 25.85
CA LEU A 112 -9.43 4.04 25.26
C LEU A 112 -10.27 3.40 24.17
N ALA A 113 -9.67 2.56 23.33
CA ALA A 113 -10.35 1.84 22.27
C ALA A 113 -11.40 0.86 22.82
N ASP A 114 -11.06 0.10 23.86
CA ASP A 114 -11.96 -0.85 24.50
C ASP A 114 -13.18 -0.11 25.12
N LYS A 115 -12.94 0.99 25.83
CA LYS A 115 -13.99 1.83 26.43
C LYS A 115 -14.91 2.49 25.41
N SER A 116 -14.40 2.79 24.21
CA SER A 116 -15.19 3.33 23.11
C SER A 116 -15.98 2.28 22.32
N GLY A 117 -15.80 0.99 22.64
CA GLY A 117 -16.49 -0.11 21.99
C GLY A 117 -15.89 -0.55 20.66
N LEU A 118 -14.64 -0.14 20.36
CA LEU A 118 -13.88 -0.67 19.23
C LEU A 118 -13.53 -2.14 19.44
N LYS A 119 -13.50 -2.91 18.37
CA LYS A 119 -13.23 -4.36 18.39
C LYS A 119 -12.16 -4.75 17.37
N ALA A 120 -11.52 -5.86 17.63
CA ALA A 120 -10.69 -6.50 16.62
C ALA A 120 -11.54 -6.82 15.38
N GLY A 121 -11.00 -6.52 14.21
CA GLY A 121 -11.70 -6.67 12.94
C GLY A 121 -12.38 -5.39 12.42
N ASP A 122 -12.56 -4.35 13.24
CA ASP A 122 -13.08 -3.07 12.78
C ASP A 122 -12.12 -2.41 11.78
N LEU A 123 -12.68 -1.76 10.76
CA LEU A 123 -11.97 -0.93 9.81
C LEU A 123 -12.35 0.53 10.06
N ILE A 124 -11.39 1.39 10.37
CA ILE A 124 -11.68 2.82 10.56
C ILE A 124 -11.88 3.48 9.19
N THR A 125 -13.05 4.07 8.97
CA THR A 125 -13.43 4.70 7.70
C THR A 125 -13.29 6.20 7.72
N ASP A 126 -13.58 6.82 8.86
CA ASP A 126 -13.55 8.26 9.03
C ASP A 126 -13.35 8.68 10.49
N ILE A 127 -12.99 9.94 10.70
CA ILE A 127 -12.95 10.60 12.02
C ILE A 127 -13.77 11.88 11.91
N ASP A 128 -14.85 12.00 12.70
CA ASP A 128 -15.82 13.10 12.65
C ASP A 128 -16.33 13.39 11.23
N GLY A 129 -16.61 12.34 10.46
CA GLY A 129 -17.07 12.42 9.08
C GLY A 129 -15.97 12.76 8.06
N THR A 130 -14.73 12.98 8.49
CA THR A 130 -13.60 13.15 7.56
C THR A 130 -13.04 11.78 7.18
N PRO A 131 -13.11 11.37 5.90
CA PRO A 131 -12.64 10.06 5.46
C PRO A 131 -11.15 9.86 5.73
N ILE A 132 -10.77 8.67 6.19
CA ILE A 132 -9.38 8.25 6.39
C ILE A 132 -9.00 7.24 5.30
N PHE A 133 -8.00 7.59 4.52
CA PHE A 133 -7.50 6.75 3.42
C PHE A 133 -6.19 6.05 3.76
N ASN A 134 -5.48 6.53 4.80
CA ASN A 134 -4.18 6.01 5.19
C ASN A 134 -4.02 6.03 6.71
N LEU A 135 -3.39 4.99 7.25
CA LEU A 135 -3.08 4.89 8.68
C LEU A 135 -2.28 6.10 9.22
N ASN A 136 -1.39 6.66 8.39
CA ASN A 136 -0.56 7.80 8.78
C ASN A 136 -1.35 9.11 8.98
N GLU A 137 -2.59 9.18 8.49
CA GLU A 137 -3.47 10.35 8.67
C GLU A 137 -4.08 10.41 10.07
N ILE A 138 -4.20 9.26 10.74
CA ILE A 138 -4.87 9.16 12.04
C ILE A 138 -4.14 9.96 13.12
N GLY A 139 -2.81 9.81 13.23
CA GLY A 139 -2.01 10.47 14.25
C GLY A 139 -2.18 11.99 14.27
N PRO A 140 -1.92 12.71 13.17
CA PRO A 140 -2.09 14.16 13.08
C PRO A 140 -3.51 14.65 13.40
N VAL A 141 -4.55 13.93 12.93
CA VAL A 141 -5.95 14.27 13.20
C VAL A 141 -6.24 14.17 14.70
N ILE A 142 -5.81 13.07 15.33
CA ILE A 142 -5.99 12.85 16.76
C ILE A 142 -5.23 13.88 17.59
N ASP A 143 -4.00 14.21 17.23
CA ASP A 143 -3.21 15.20 17.96
C ASP A 143 -3.82 16.59 17.89
N SER A 144 -4.49 16.94 16.79
CA SER A 144 -5.21 18.21 16.65
C SER A 144 -6.50 18.30 17.50
N LYS A 145 -7.03 17.15 17.96
CA LYS A 145 -8.31 17.06 18.69
C LYS A 145 -8.13 16.62 20.15
N ARG A 146 -6.95 16.77 20.72
CA ARG A 146 -6.68 16.42 22.12
C ARG A 146 -7.65 17.12 23.06
N GLY A 147 -8.16 16.40 24.06
CA GLY A 147 -9.13 16.87 25.03
C GLY A 147 -10.58 16.96 24.53
N GLN A 148 -10.84 16.55 23.30
CA GLN A 148 -12.18 16.56 22.70
C GLN A 148 -12.76 15.15 22.59
N GLU A 149 -14.09 15.06 22.51
CA GLU A 149 -14.77 13.86 22.07
C GLU A 149 -14.75 13.80 20.55
N ILE A 150 -14.34 12.67 20.00
CA ILE A 150 -14.35 12.39 18.56
C ILE A 150 -15.30 11.23 18.26
N THR A 151 -15.85 11.23 17.06
CA THR A 151 -16.65 10.13 16.53
C THR A 151 -15.83 9.40 15.48
N LEU A 152 -15.59 8.11 15.69
CA LEU A 152 -14.94 7.21 14.73
C LEU A 152 -16.01 6.49 13.94
N GLY A 153 -16.04 6.70 12.62
CA GLY A 153 -16.74 5.82 11.70
C GLY A 153 -15.94 4.53 11.51
N VAL A 154 -16.60 3.40 11.67
CA VAL A 154 -15.96 2.09 11.51
C VAL A 154 -16.87 1.17 10.68
N GLU A 155 -16.28 0.32 9.88
CA GLU A 155 -16.95 -0.79 9.24
C GLU A 155 -16.67 -2.06 10.07
N ARG A 156 -17.74 -2.67 10.58
CA ARG A 156 -17.72 -3.90 11.36
C ARG A 156 -18.54 -4.97 10.64
N ASP A 157 -17.92 -6.08 10.28
CA ASP A 157 -18.58 -7.17 9.55
C ASP A 157 -19.34 -6.71 8.29
N GLY A 158 -18.78 -5.71 7.58
CA GLY A 158 -19.38 -5.12 6.40
C GLY A 158 -20.51 -4.12 6.67
N GLN A 159 -20.77 -3.77 7.94
CA GLN A 159 -21.80 -2.81 8.33
C GLN A 159 -21.19 -1.53 8.93
N PRO A 160 -21.64 -0.34 8.51
CA PRO A 160 -21.18 0.90 9.10
C PRO A 160 -21.66 1.02 10.56
N THR A 161 -20.74 1.41 11.43
CA THR A 161 -20.97 1.60 12.86
C THR A 161 -20.19 2.83 13.32
N THR A 162 -20.62 3.48 14.38
CA THR A 162 -19.89 4.61 14.97
C THR A 162 -19.49 4.31 16.41
N CYS A 163 -18.27 4.72 16.77
CA CYS A 163 -17.77 4.65 18.14
C CYS A 163 -17.34 6.03 18.60
N LYS A 164 -17.69 6.42 19.81
CA LYS A 164 -17.29 7.70 20.39
C LYS A 164 -16.14 7.50 21.35
N MET A 165 -15.16 8.39 21.27
CA MET A 165 -13.95 8.33 22.08
C MET A 165 -13.59 9.72 22.59
N THR A 166 -13.38 9.88 23.90
CA THR A 166 -12.84 11.10 24.49
C THR A 166 -11.32 11.00 24.53
N LEU A 167 -10.65 11.92 23.85
CA LEU A 167 -9.19 11.96 23.80
C LEU A 167 -8.62 12.62 25.06
N PRO A 168 -7.48 12.16 25.60
CA PRO A 168 -6.81 12.84 26.71
C PRO A 168 -6.33 14.22 26.26
N ALA A 169 -6.48 15.22 27.12
CA ALA A 169 -6.00 16.57 26.84
C ALA A 169 -4.47 16.65 26.81
N SER A 170 -3.81 15.82 27.59
CA SER A 170 -2.35 15.71 27.62
C SER A 170 -1.92 14.26 27.77
N THR A 171 -0.74 13.95 27.27
CA THR A 171 -0.06 12.68 27.45
C THR A 171 1.28 12.92 28.16
N PRO A 172 1.81 11.98 28.93
CA PRO A 172 3.15 12.10 29.51
C PRO A 172 4.17 12.44 28.42
N ASP A 173 5.01 13.44 28.70
CA ASP A 173 6.10 13.91 27.81
C ASP A 173 5.66 14.31 26.37
N GLY A 174 4.38 14.65 26.18
CA GLY A 174 3.86 15.00 24.85
C GLY A 174 3.81 13.80 23.88
N ALA A 175 3.90 12.57 24.37
CA ALA A 175 3.86 11.37 23.55
C ALA A 175 2.56 11.28 22.72
N PRO A 176 2.57 10.56 21.58
CA PRO A 176 1.36 10.27 20.82
C PRO A 176 0.28 9.61 21.69
N VAL A 177 -1.00 9.88 21.40
CA VAL A 177 -2.11 9.25 22.11
C VAL A 177 -2.09 7.75 21.82
N ASN A 178 -1.93 6.95 22.89
CA ASN A 178 -2.01 5.50 22.79
C ASN A 178 -3.48 5.05 23.00
N PHE A 179 -4.10 4.59 21.94
CA PHE A 179 -5.47 4.07 21.98
C PHE A 179 -5.58 2.68 22.61
N GLY A 180 -4.46 1.95 22.69
CA GLY A 180 -4.45 0.53 23.00
C GLY A 180 -4.97 -0.32 21.86
N ILE A 181 -4.59 0.04 20.62
CA ILE A 181 -4.90 -0.69 19.38
C ILE A 181 -3.58 -1.24 18.82
N GLU A 182 -3.58 -2.51 18.44
CA GLU A 182 -2.59 -3.05 17.52
C GLU A 182 -3.22 -3.06 16.12
N TRP A 183 -2.56 -2.36 15.20
CA TRP A 183 -3.00 -2.28 13.80
C TRP A 183 -2.65 -3.55 13.06
N GLY A 184 -3.56 -4.01 12.25
CA GLY A 184 -3.33 -5.14 11.37
C GLY A 184 -4.55 -6.04 11.28
N ARG A 185 -4.92 -6.35 10.05
CA ARG A 185 -5.88 -7.41 9.73
C ARG A 185 -5.20 -8.31 8.71
N THR A 186 -4.92 -9.54 9.10
CA THR A 186 -4.43 -10.55 8.16
C THR A 186 -5.57 -11.48 7.83
N THR A 187 -6.22 -11.25 6.70
CA THR A 187 -7.15 -12.23 6.16
C THR A 187 -6.36 -13.20 5.29
N LEU A 188 -6.39 -14.47 5.64
CA LEU A 188 -5.76 -15.52 4.84
C LEU A 188 -6.67 -15.83 3.65
N ALA A 189 -6.33 -15.29 2.47
CA ALA A 189 -6.94 -15.74 1.23
C ALA A 189 -6.18 -16.95 0.69
N TYR A 190 -6.89 -18.00 0.32
CA TYR A 190 -6.33 -19.20 -0.30
C TYR A 190 -6.63 -19.16 -1.82
N PRO A 191 -5.75 -18.56 -2.64
CA PRO A 191 -5.98 -18.50 -4.07
C PRO A 191 -5.88 -19.88 -4.71
N ASN A 192 -6.69 -20.11 -5.76
CA ASN A 192 -6.70 -21.36 -6.50
C ASN A 192 -5.30 -21.63 -7.10
N PRO A 193 -4.69 -22.82 -6.87
CA PRO A 193 -3.34 -23.15 -7.35
C PRO A 193 -3.17 -23.01 -8.85
N PHE A 194 -4.18 -23.37 -9.65
CA PHE A 194 -4.13 -23.25 -11.11
C PHE A 194 -4.07 -21.79 -11.57
N HIS A 195 -4.78 -20.88 -10.89
CA HIS A 195 -4.66 -19.45 -11.17
C HIS A 195 -3.27 -18.94 -10.84
N GLN A 196 -2.68 -19.39 -9.73
CA GLN A 196 -1.31 -18.99 -9.34
C GLN A 196 -0.28 -19.40 -10.39
N VAL A 197 -0.35 -20.64 -10.89
CA VAL A 197 0.56 -21.13 -11.93
C VAL A 197 0.40 -20.35 -13.23
N LYS A 198 -0.85 -20.11 -13.66
CA LYS A 198 -1.14 -19.30 -14.85
C LYS A 198 -0.61 -17.87 -14.70
N ASP A 199 -0.84 -17.25 -13.56
CA ASP A 199 -0.40 -15.87 -13.28
C ASP A 199 1.12 -15.79 -13.21
N ALA A 200 1.78 -16.77 -12.59
CA ALA A 200 3.24 -16.87 -12.54
C ALA A 200 3.83 -17.01 -13.96
N ALA A 201 3.32 -17.93 -14.78
CA ALA A 201 3.77 -18.10 -16.15
C ALA A 201 3.56 -16.81 -16.98
N THR A 202 2.36 -16.23 -16.90
CA THR A 202 2.03 -15.00 -17.62
C THR A 202 2.90 -13.81 -17.17
N SER A 203 3.24 -13.72 -15.87
CA SER A 203 4.09 -12.66 -15.34
C SER A 203 5.52 -12.75 -15.85
N ILE A 204 6.07 -13.97 -16.05
CA ILE A 204 7.40 -14.17 -16.65
C ILE A 204 7.42 -13.62 -18.08
N PHE A 205 6.46 -13.99 -18.92
CA PHE A 205 6.40 -13.49 -20.30
C PHE A 205 6.23 -11.97 -20.37
N ARG A 206 5.41 -11.38 -19.49
CA ARG A 206 5.24 -9.92 -19.39
C ARG A 206 6.51 -9.22 -18.95
N MET A 207 7.26 -9.83 -18.03
CA MET A 207 8.54 -9.32 -17.54
C MET A 207 9.61 -9.33 -18.64
N VAL A 208 9.72 -10.43 -19.37
CA VAL A 208 10.62 -10.53 -20.53
C VAL A 208 10.25 -9.52 -21.61
N GLY A 209 8.96 -9.35 -21.90
CA GLY A 209 8.49 -8.32 -22.84
C GLY A 209 8.82 -6.89 -22.39
N ALA A 210 8.78 -6.61 -21.07
CA ALA A 210 9.20 -5.31 -20.55
C ALA A 210 10.70 -5.07 -20.68
N LEU A 211 11.53 -6.11 -20.51
CA LEU A 211 12.98 -6.03 -20.70
C LEU A 211 13.40 -5.79 -22.15
N LEU A 212 12.65 -6.36 -23.09
CA LEU A 212 12.94 -6.25 -24.53
C LEU A 212 12.42 -4.94 -25.14
N SER A 213 11.52 -4.22 -24.45
CA SER A 213 10.99 -2.94 -24.95
C SER A 213 12.02 -1.82 -24.75
N PRO A 214 12.46 -1.14 -25.81
CA PRO A 214 13.43 -0.03 -25.73
C PRO A 214 12.89 1.17 -24.95
N ALA A 215 11.57 1.41 -25.01
CA ALA A 215 10.87 2.53 -24.37
C ALA A 215 10.53 2.26 -22.91
N SER A 216 10.63 1.00 -22.43
CA SER A 216 10.39 0.63 -21.05
C SER A 216 11.53 1.10 -20.14
N ASP A 217 11.19 1.66 -18.98
CA ASP A 217 12.15 1.97 -17.92
C ASP A 217 12.69 0.71 -17.21
N VAL A 218 12.07 -0.45 -17.42
CA VAL A 218 12.50 -1.72 -16.82
C VAL A 218 13.75 -2.22 -17.54
N LYS A 219 14.89 -2.18 -16.87
CA LYS A 219 16.19 -2.66 -17.38
C LYS A 219 16.68 -3.87 -16.58
N ALA A 220 17.59 -4.64 -17.16
CA ALA A 220 18.20 -5.79 -16.47
C ALA A 220 18.82 -5.43 -15.11
N ALA A 221 19.28 -4.18 -14.95
CA ALA A 221 19.81 -3.66 -13.67
C ALA A 221 18.79 -3.62 -12.53
N HIS A 222 17.47 -3.67 -12.82
CA HIS A 222 16.42 -3.73 -11.80
C HIS A 222 16.21 -5.13 -11.23
N PHE A 223 16.73 -6.15 -11.90
CA PHE A 223 16.64 -7.54 -11.43
C PHE A 223 17.85 -7.87 -10.56
N SER A 224 17.56 -8.29 -9.34
CA SER A 224 18.59 -8.76 -8.43
C SER A 224 19.03 -10.16 -8.85
N GLY A 225 20.19 -10.24 -9.53
CA GLY A 225 20.88 -11.50 -9.77
C GLY A 225 21.56 -12.03 -8.47
N PRO A 226 22.43 -13.04 -8.58
CA PRO A 226 23.15 -13.60 -7.43
C PRO A 226 23.82 -12.56 -6.53
N VAL A 227 24.37 -11.49 -7.13
CA VAL A 227 24.99 -10.37 -6.40
C VAL A 227 23.96 -9.59 -5.57
N GLY A 228 22.73 -9.44 -6.06
CA GLY A 228 21.66 -8.79 -5.30
C GLY A 228 21.19 -9.63 -4.12
N ILE A 229 21.17 -10.94 -4.27
CA ILE A 229 20.85 -11.89 -3.20
C ILE A 229 21.96 -11.84 -2.14
N MET A 230 23.24 -11.87 -2.53
CA MET A 230 24.37 -11.73 -1.57
C MET A 230 24.28 -10.42 -0.79
N ARG A 231 23.95 -9.32 -1.44
CA ARG A 231 23.79 -8.03 -0.79
C ARG A 231 22.62 -8.03 0.21
N LEU A 232 21.50 -8.67 -0.14
CA LEU A 232 20.36 -8.84 0.76
C LEU A 232 20.77 -9.62 2.01
N TYR A 233 21.49 -10.74 1.84
CA TYR A 233 22.03 -11.49 2.96
C TYR A 233 22.97 -10.64 3.82
N TYR A 234 23.86 -9.88 3.21
CA TYR A 234 24.76 -8.98 3.94
C TYR A 234 23.98 -7.98 4.80
N GLN A 235 22.96 -7.32 4.24
CA GLN A 235 22.10 -6.38 4.98
C GLN A 235 21.31 -7.06 6.11
N ILE A 236 20.85 -8.31 5.88
CA ILE A 236 20.17 -9.09 6.91
C ILE A 236 21.13 -9.40 8.07
N PHE A 237 22.38 -9.78 7.78
CA PHE A 237 23.38 -10.10 8.81
C PHE A 237 23.85 -8.88 9.62
N GLU A 238 23.67 -7.66 9.12
CA GLU A 238 23.93 -6.43 9.89
C GLU A 238 22.87 -6.17 10.98
N SER A 239 21.72 -6.85 10.94
CA SER A 239 20.70 -6.72 11.99
C SER A 239 20.97 -7.67 13.18
N PRO A 240 20.56 -7.31 14.42
CA PRO A 240 20.83 -8.10 15.63
C PRO A 240 20.34 -9.56 15.55
N ASP A 241 19.21 -9.81 14.85
CA ASP A 241 18.63 -11.14 14.65
C ASP A 241 18.79 -11.65 13.19
N GLY A 242 19.74 -11.09 12.46
CA GLY A 242 19.90 -11.30 11.01
C GLY A 242 20.11 -12.76 10.63
N TRP A 243 20.83 -13.53 11.44
CA TRP A 243 21.07 -14.95 11.17
C TRP A 243 19.77 -15.78 11.13
N ARG A 244 18.77 -15.46 11.99
CA ARG A 244 17.46 -16.14 12.01
C ARG A 244 16.66 -15.83 10.75
N ILE A 245 16.68 -14.56 10.34
CA ILE A 245 16.01 -14.08 9.11
C ILE A 245 16.70 -14.72 7.90
N ALA A 246 18.03 -14.78 7.87
CA ALA A 246 18.79 -15.41 6.78
C ALA A 246 18.48 -16.91 6.65
N LEU A 247 18.37 -17.63 7.76
CA LEU A 247 17.96 -19.03 7.78
C LEU A 247 16.53 -19.22 7.22
N ALA A 248 15.58 -18.44 7.71
CA ALA A 248 14.20 -18.49 7.22
C ALA A 248 14.12 -18.18 5.72
N PHE A 249 14.89 -17.21 5.24
CA PHE A 249 14.96 -16.84 3.82
C PHE A 249 15.61 -17.95 2.98
N SER A 250 16.66 -18.60 3.49
CA SER A 250 17.30 -19.74 2.83
C SER A 250 16.34 -20.93 2.68
N VAL A 251 15.58 -21.25 3.72
CA VAL A 251 14.55 -22.29 3.68
C VAL A 251 13.47 -21.93 2.65
N LEU A 252 13.01 -20.67 2.65
CA LEU A 252 12.00 -20.19 1.70
C LEU A 252 12.47 -20.31 0.24
N ILE A 253 13.73 -19.96 -0.06
CA ILE A 253 14.31 -20.10 -1.39
C ILE A 253 14.39 -21.58 -1.79
N ASN A 254 14.86 -22.46 -0.91
CA ASN A 254 14.96 -23.88 -1.20
C ASN A 254 13.59 -24.54 -1.44
N VAL A 255 12.57 -24.17 -0.66
CA VAL A 255 11.19 -24.67 -0.86
C VAL A 255 10.59 -24.20 -2.17
N ASN A 256 10.99 -23.04 -2.71
CA ASN A 256 10.52 -22.56 -4.01
C ASN A 256 11.30 -23.11 -5.21
N LEU A 257 12.43 -23.79 -4.98
CA LEU A 257 13.27 -24.43 -6.01
C LEU A 257 13.05 -25.93 -6.12
N ALA A 258 12.37 -26.56 -5.16
CA ALA A 258 11.99 -27.98 -5.15
C ALA A 258 10.59 -28.20 -5.72
#